data_f5818056976d647487a1da7b0243b730
#
_entry.id   f5818056976d647487a1da7b0243b730
#
_cell.length_a   1.000
_cell.length_b   1.000
_cell.length_c   1.000
_cell.angle_alpha   90.00
_cell.angle_beta   90.00
_cell.angle_gamma   90.00
#
_symmetry.space_group_name_H-M   'P 1'
#
loop_
_entity.id
_entity.type
_entity.pdbx_description
1 polymer ?
#
loop_
_entity_poly.entity_id
_entity_poly.type
_entity_poly.pdbx_seq_one_letter_code
_entity_poly.pdbx_strand_id
1 'polypeptide(L)'
;MREGLRERKKAETHQALAKAALDLADRLGPDRVTVEAIADAAGVSPRTFFNYFSSKEDAIVGIAPAQSSALLADLLSRPEGEPLLDALRAVVLAAAERLQAVGDDWVIRHRLIQKHHSLAVTRSSWFAEVERRMAEEIARRTGLDPGLDVYPALVVSATIGALRVAIDVWQERGRTGALETLIDDAFDVLAQGLQVPHSVASRAV
;
A
#
# COMPACT_ATOMS: atom_id res chain seq x y z
N MET A 1 -22.38 -4.40 -22.41
CA MET A 1 -23.10 -4.91 -21.21
C MET A 1 -22.57 -6.26 -20.67
N ARG A 2 -22.14 -7.22 -21.50
CA ARG A 2 -21.56 -8.51 -21.07
C ARG A 2 -20.13 -8.37 -20.47
N GLU A 3 -19.33 -7.45 -20.95
CA GLU A 3 -17.94 -7.23 -20.52
C GLU A 3 -17.86 -6.72 -19.06
N GLY A 4 -18.71 -5.75 -18.67
CA GLY A 4 -18.78 -5.25 -17.30
C GLY A 4 -19.23 -6.29 -16.25
N LEU A 5 -20.07 -7.26 -16.65
CA LEU A 5 -20.49 -8.35 -15.76
C LEU A 5 -19.35 -9.35 -15.51
N ARG A 6 -18.54 -9.62 -16.53
CA ARG A 6 -17.39 -10.53 -16.43
C ARG A 6 -16.29 -9.91 -15.55
N GLU A 7 -15.99 -8.64 -15.75
CA GLU A 7 -15.00 -7.91 -14.93
C GLU A 7 -15.45 -7.79 -13.48
N ARG A 8 -16.73 -7.52 -13.24
CA ARG A 8 -17.30 -7.50 -11.88
C ARG A 8 -17.17 -8.86 -11.19
N LYS A 9 -17.56 -9.96 -11.85
CA LYS A 9 -17.40 -11.31 -11.29
C LYS A 9 -15.93 -11.66 -11.03
N LYS A 10 -15.02 -11.21 -11.90
CA LYS A 10 -13.58 -11.40 -11.70
C LYS A 10 -13.08 -10.67 -10.44
N ALA A 11 -13.51 -9.43 -10.24
CA ALA A 11 -13.18 -8.65 -9.04
C ALA A 11 -13.78 -9.28 -7.77
N GLU A 12 -15.04 -9.71 -7.81
CA GLU A 12 -15.71 -10.40 -6.70
C GLU A 12 -14.98 -11.68 -6.29
N THR A 13 -14.57 -12.51 -7.26
CA THR A 13 -13.81 -13.75 -6.98
C THR A 13 -12.41 -13.43 -6.42
N HIS A 14 -11.73 -12.43 -6.97
CA HIS A 14 -10.43 -11.99 -6.43
C HIS A 14 -10.57 -11.54 -4.96
N GLN A 15 -11.58 -10.75 -4.65
CA GLN A 15 -11.83 -10.27 -3.28
C GLN A 15 -12.17 -11.44 -2.33
N ALA A 16 -13.00 -12.38 -2.76
CA ALA A 16 -13.37 -13.55 -1.96
C ALA A 16 -12.14 -14.41 -1.61
N LEU A 17 -11.27 -14.67 -2.59
CA LEU A 17 -10.02 -15.40 -2.37
C LEU A 17 -9.05 -14.64 -1.45
N ALA A 18 -8.87 -13.33 -1.65
CA ALA A 18 -8.02 -12.49 -0.80
C ALA A 18 -8.55 -12.44 0.64
N LYS A 19 -9.86 -12.33 0.82
CA LYS A 19 -10.51 -12.36 2.14
C LYS A 19 -10.31 -13.70 2.84
N ALA A 20 -10.57 -14.81 2.15
CA ALA A 20 -10.37 -16.15 2.69
C ALA A 20 -8.92 -16.39 3.10
N ALA A 21 -7.94 -15.97 2.27
CA ALA A 21 -6.52 -16.06 2.56
C ALA A 21 -6.14 -15.25 3.81
N LEU A 22 -6.64 -14.02 3.92
CA LEU A 22 -6.38 -13.14 5.06
C LEU A 22 -6.94 -13.73 6.36
N ASP A 23 -8.20 -14.19 6.34
CA ASP A 23 -8.86 -14.76 7.53
C ASP A 23 -8.18 -16.04 8.00
N LEU A 24 -7.74 -16.88 7.08
CA LEU A 24 -6.97 -18.08 7.42
C LEU A 24 -5.60 -17.72 7.98
N ALA A 25 -4.89 -16.75 7.37
CA ALA A 25 -3.58 -16.31 7.84
C ALA A 25 -3.65 -15.65 9.21
N ASP A 26 -4.69 -14.89 9.50
CA ASP A 26 -4.89 -14.27 10.82
C ASP A 26 -5.12 -15.31 11.93
N ARG A 27 -5.89 -16.35 11.62
CA ARG A 27 -6.23 -17.41 12.60
C ARG A 27 -5.12 -18.45 12.80
N LEU A 28 -4.45 -18.85 11.73
CA LEU A 28 -3.54 -20.01 11.74
C LEU A 28 -2.06 -19.62 11.63
N GLY A 29 -1.77 -18.39 11.24
CA GLY A 29 -0.48 -17.93 10.76
C GLY A 29 -0.25 -18.28 9.28
N PRO A 30 0.46 -17.43 8.51
CA PRO A 30 0.65 -17.60 7.06
C PRO A 30 1.29 -18.93 6.67
N ASP A 31 2.19 -19.47 7.50
CA ASP A 31 2.92 -20.71 7.22
C ASP A 31 2.00 -21.94 7.15
N ARG A 32 0.90 -21.93 7.90
CA ARG A 32 -0.07 -23.04 7.95
C ARG A 32 -1.18 -22.94 6.91
N VAL A 33 -1.26 -21.83 6.20
CA VAL A 33 -2.25 -21.64 5.13
C VAL A 33 -1.82 -22.39 3.90
N THR A 34 -2.78 -23.08 3.25
CA THR A 34 -2.57 -23.77 1.95
C THR A 34 -3.51 -23.21 0.90
N VAL A 35 -3.12 -23.36 -0.38
CA VAL A 35 -3.97 -22.94 -1.52
C VAL A 35 -5.30 -23.67 -1.53
N GLU A 36 -5.29 -24.96 -1.16
CA GLU A 36 -6.50 -25.79 -1.09
C GLU A 36 -7.47 -25.24 -0.05
N ALA A 37 -6.98 -24.88 1.14
CA ALA A 37 -7.81 -24.31 2.21
C ALA A 37 -8.40 -22.94 1.81
N ILE A 38 -7.62 -22.10 1.11
CA ILE A 38 -8.10 -20.80 0.60
C ILE A 38 -9.18 -21.01 -0.46
N ALA A 39 -8.95 -21.90 -1.42
CA ALA A 39 -9.88 -22.18 -2.50
C ALA A 39 -11.21 -22.75 -1.97
N ASP A 40 -11.13 -23.69 -1.04
CA ASP A 40 -12.29 -24.29 -0.37
C ASP A 40 -13.10 -23.23 0.38
N ALA A 41 -12.45 -22.40 1.19
CA ALA A 41 -13.08 -21.31 1.94
C ALA A 41 -13.75 -20.26 1.03
N ALA A 42 -13.21 -20.05 -0.18
CA ALA A 42 -13.78 -19.15 -1.20
C ALA A 42 -14.82 -19.84 -2.12
N GLY A 43 -15.06 -21.14 -1.96
CA GLY A 43 -16.01 -21.91 -2.78
C GLY A 43 -15.57 -22.09 -4.23
N VAL A 44 -14.25 -22.17 -4.48
CA VAL A 44 -13.69 -22.35 -5.83
C VAL A 44 -12.68 -23.52 -5.86
N SER A 45 -12.28 -23.95 -7.06
CA SER A 45 -11.22 -24.95 -7.19
C SER A 45 -9.82 -24.35 -7.00
N PRO A 46 -8.80 -25.15 -6.60
CA PRO A 46 -7.39 -24.71 -6.61
C PRO A 46 -6.93 -24.21 -7.98
N ARG A 47 -7.40 -24.81 -9.07
CA ARG A 47 -7.14 -24.34 -10.43
C ARG A 47 -7.69 -22.92 -10.64
N THR A 48 -8.87 -22.63 -10.08
CA THR A 48 -9.45 -21.28 -10.15
C THR A 48 -8.62 -20.28 -9.34
N PHE A 49 -8.11 -20.67 -8.17
CA PHE A 49 -7.20 -19.84 -7.38
C PHE A 49 -6.00 -19.36 -8.22
N PHE A 50 -5.33 -20.27 -8.92
CA PHE A 50 -4.15 -19.93 -9.75
C PHE A 50 -4.45 -19.05 -10.98
N ASN A 51 -5.73 -18.81 -11.32
CA ASN A 51 -6.12 -17.80 -12.31
C ASN A 51 -6.08 -16.36 -11.75
N TYR A 52 -5.99 -16.22 -10.43
CA TYR A 52 -6.03 -14.92 -9.73
C TYR A 52 -4.74 -14.60 -8.97
N PHE A 53 -4.11 -15.59 -8.36
CA PHE A 53 -2.93 -15.43 -7.53
C PHE A 53 -1.88 -16.48 -7.89
N SER A 54 -0.60 -16.08 -7.89
CA SER A 54 0.51 -16.99 -8.20
C SER A 54 0.95 -17.80 -6.96
N SER A 55 0.65 -17.33 -5.76
CA SER A 55 1.00 -17.94 -4.48
C SER A 55 -0.03 -17.64 -3.39
N LYS A 56 0.03 -18.37 -2.27
CA LYS A 56 -0.76 -18.04 -1.09
C LYS A 56 -0.35 -16.70 -0.47
N GLU A 57 0.93 -16.36 -0.56
CA GLU A 57 1.47 -15.07 -0.12
C GLU A 57 0.86 -13.93 -0.91
N ASP A 58 0.73 -14.05 -2.23
CA ASP A 58 0.05 -13.07 -3.08
C ASP A 58 -1.41 -12.87 -2.66
N ALA A 59 -2.13 -13.95 -2.35
CA ALA A 59 -3.50 -13.87 -1.90
C ALA A 59 -3.63 -13.24 -0.51
N ILE A 60 -2.71 -13.54 0.42
CA ILE A 60 -2.68 -12.93 1.76
C ILE A 60 -2.33 -11.44 1.66
N VAL A 61 -1.34 -11.05 0.86
CA VAL A 61 -1.02 -9.66 0.55
C VAL A 61 -2.20 -8.98 -0.15
N GLY A 62 -2.93 -9.71 -1.00
CA GLY A 62 -4.25 -9.36 -1.49
C GLY A 62 -4.35 -8.03 -2.24
N ILE A 63 -3.27 -7.55 -2.83
CA ILE A 63 -3.25 -6.30 -3.60
C ILE A 63 -3.80 -6.59 -4.99
N ALA A 64 -4.95 -5.99 -5.31
CA ALA A 64 -5.46 -6.04 -6.67
C ALA A 64 -4.60 -5.15 -7.59
N PRO A 65 -4.37 -5.54 -8.86
CA PRO A 65 -3.60 -4.72 -9.81
C PRO A 65 -4.11 -3.28 -9.92
N ALA A 66 -5.41 -3.06 -9.81
CA ALA A 66 -6.01 -1.73 -9.80
C ALA A 66 -5.63 -0.90 -8.57
N GLN A 67 -5.42 -1.54 -7.42
CA GLN A 67 -5.02 -0.86 -6.18
C GLN A 67 -3.54 -0.44 -6.22
N SER A 68 -2.66 -1.28 -6.75
CA SER A 68 -1.24 -0.93 -6.89
C SER A 68 -1.02 0.20 -7.88
N SER A 69 -1.82 0.25 -8.96
CA SER A 69 -1.74 1.33 -9.96
C SER A 69 -2.42 2.64 -9.53
N ALA A 70 -3.23 2.63 -8.47
CA ALA A 70 -3.97 3.81 -8.04
C ALA A 70 -3.05 4.96 -7.59
N LEU A 71 -1.96 4.68 -6.87
CA LEU A 71 -0.98 5.68 -6.46
C LEU A 71 -0.40 6.44 -7.66
N LEU A 72 -0.02 5.70 -8.70
CA LEU A 72 0.49 6.31 -9.94
C LEU A 72 -0.61 7.09 -10.66
N ALA A 73 -1.82 6.54 -10.75
CA ALA A 73 -2.95 7.22 -11.40
C ALA A 73 -3.29 8.53 -10.68
N ASP A 74 -3.28 8.52 -9.34
CA ASP A 74 -3.49 9.73 -8.55
C ASP A 74 -2.39 10.77 -8.83
N LEU A 75 -1.12 10.36 -8.86
CA LEU A 75 -0.02 11.27 -9.17
C LEU A 75 -0.15 11.87 -10.57
N LEU A 76 -0.48 11.04 -11.57
CA LEU A 76 -0.67 11.50 -12.95
C LEU A 76 -1.87 12.46 -13.11
N SER A 77 -2.86 12.37 -12.23
CA SER A 77 -4.02 13.27 -12.23
C SER A 77 -3.74 14.64 -11.61
N ARG A 78 -2.63 14.80 -10.88
CA ARG A 78 -2.28 16.08 -10.25
C ARG A 78 -1.76 17.08 -11.28
N PRO A 79 -2.08 18.39 -11.15
CA PRO A 79 -1.58 19.45 -12.03
C PRO A 79 -0.05 19.45 -12.12
N GLU A 80 0.49 19.65 -13.31
CA GLU A 80 1.96 19.70 -13.51
C GLU A 80 2.65 20.85 -12.78
N GLY A 81 1.97 21.98 -12.60
CA GLY A 81 2.49 23.15 -11.89
C GLY A 81 2.35 23.09 -10.36
N GLU A 82 1.77 22.03 -9.83
CA GLU A 82 1.63 21.86 -8.38
C GLU A 82 2.98 21.51 -7.73
N PRO A 83 3.32 22.09 -6.54
CA PRO A 83 4.50 21.69 -5.82
C PRO A 83 4.51 20.17 -5.58
N LEU A 84 5.63 19.51 -5.92
CA LEU A 84 5.69 18.04 -5.91
C LEU A 84 5.33 17.43 -4.56
N LEU A 85 5.78 18.04 -3.47
CA LEU A 85 5.49 17.55 -2.12
C LEU A 85 4.00 17.60 -1.79
N ASP A 86 3.29 18.62 -2.24
CA ASP A 86 1.83 18.78 -2.06
C ASP A 86 1.08 17.73 -2.88
N ALA A 87 1.51 17.50 -4.13
CA ALA A 87 0.96 16.44 -4.98
C ALA A 87 1.11 15.06 -4.32
N LEU A 88 2.29 14.75 -3.80
CA LEU A 88 2.57 13.46 -3.14
C LEU A 88 1.81 13.31 -1.82
N ARG A 89 1.69 14.39 -1.03
CA ARG A 89 0.84 14.42 0.18
C ARG A 89 -0.61 14.06 -0.18
N ALA A 90 -1.17 14.69 -1.18
CA ALA A 90 -2.54 14.41 -1.63
C ALA A 90 -2.71 12.96 -2.12
N VAL A 91 -1.75 12.39 -2.84
CA VAL A 91 -1.74 10.98 -3.27
C VAL A 91 -1.77 10.04 -2.08
N VAL A 92 -0.97 10.32 -1.05
CA VAL A 92 -0.90 9.47 0.17
C VAL A 92 -2.19 9.59 0.99
N LEU A 93 -2.76 10.78 1.14
CA LEU A 93 -4.04 10.97 1.82
C LEU A 93 -5.17 10.21 1.12
N ALA A 94 -5.27 10.30 -0.21
CA ALA A 94 -6.25 9.53 -0.98
C ALA A 94 -6.04 8.00 -0.85
N ALA A 95 -4.78 7.55 -0.76
CA ALA A 95 -4.48 6.14 -0.50
C ALA A 95 -4.93 5.70 0.90
N ALA A 96 -4.73 6.53 1.93
CA ALA A 96 -5.15 6.28 3.30
C ALA A 96 -6.69 6.18 3.40
N GLU A 97 -7.42 7.09 2.76
CA GLU A 97 -8.89 7.04 2.69
C GLU A 97 -9.38 5.72 2.07
N ARG A 98 -8.78 5.29 0.95
CA ARG A 98 -9.12 4.01 0.32
C ARG A 98 -8.83 2.81 1.22
N LEU A 99 -7.71 2.83 1.96
CA LEU A 99 -7.38 1.78 2.92
C LEU A 99 -8.42 1.72 4.04
N GLN A 100 -8.82 2.85 4.60
CA GLN A 100 -9.83 2.91 5.67
C GLN A 100 -11.22 2.45 5.18
N ALA A 101 -11.57 2.72 3.93
CA ALA A 101 -12.85 2.33 3.34
C ALA A 101 -13.04 0.80 3.23
N VAL A 102 -11.97 -0.02 3.23
CA VAL A 102 -12.07 -1.49 3.20
C VAL A 102 -12.22 -2.12 4.59
N GLY A 103 -12.40 -1.30 5.64
CA GLY A 103 -12.59 -1.79 7.01
C GLY A 103 -11.29 -2.29 7.65
N ASP A 104 -11.39 -3.22 8.63
CA ASP A 104 -10.22 -3.67 9.42
C ASP A 104 -9.29 -4.64 8.70
N ASP A 105 -9.66 -5.16 7.53
CA ASP A 105 -8.87 -6.14 6.79
C ASP A 105 -7.45 -5.65 6.44
N TRP A 106 -7.32 -4.35 6.11
CA TRP A 106 -6.02 -3.78 5.80
C TRP A 106 -5.10 -3.70 7.03
N VAL A 107 -5.67 -3.51 8.23
CA VAL A 107 -4.92 -3.47 9.49
C VAL A 107 -4.36 -4.85 9.81
N ILE A 108 -5.19 -5.90 9.66
CA ILE A 108 -4.78 -7.29 9.83
C ILE A 108 -3.67 -7.62 8.85
N ARG A 109 -3.85 -7.26 7.58
CA ARG A 109 -2.87 -7.49 6.51
C ARG A 109 -1.55 -6.78 6.80
N HIS A 110 -1.59 -5.51 7.17
CA HIS A 110 -0.41 -4.74 7.52
C HIS A 110 0.36 -5.40 8.67
N ARG A 111 -0.32 -5.78 9.74
CA ARG A 111 0.26 -6.50 10.88
C ARG A 111 0.92 -7.82 10.47
N LEU A 112 0.29 -8.61 9.60
CA LEU A 112 0.85 -9.87 9.10
C LEU A 112 2.10 -9.63 8.25
N ILE A 113 2.07 -8.64 7.37
CA ILE A 113 3.21 -8.26 6.52
C ILE A 113 4.40 -7.83 7.38
N GLN A 114 4.18 -7.05 8.44
CA GLN A 114 5.25 -6.62 9.34
C GLN A 114 5.89 -7.79 10.11
N LYS A 115 5.12 -8.84 10.44
CA LYS A 115 5.59 -9.98 11.22
C LYS A 115 6.20 -11.11 10.39
N HIS A 116 5.91 -11.19 9.10
CA HIS A 116 6.30 -12.32 8.24
C HIS A 116 7.10 -11.85 7.04
N HIS A 117 8.38 -12.25 7.00
CA HIS A 117 9.32 -11.84 5.96
C HIS A 117 8.86 -12.21 4.55
N SER A 118 8.29 -13.39 4.35
CA SER A 118 7.77 -13.83 3.04
C SER A 118 6.71 -12.87 2.49
N LEU A 119 5.79 -12.40 3.34
CA LEU A 119 4.76 -11.43 2.96
C LEU A 119 5.34 -10.04 2.66
N ALA A 120 6.38 -9.63 3.42
CA ALA A 120 7.06 -8.36 3.18
C ALA A 120 7.77 -8.36 1.83
N VAL A 121 8.44 -9.46 1.44
CA VAL A 121 9.09 -9.64 0.13
C VAL A 121 8.03 -9.61 -0.98
N THR A 122 6.94 -10.36 -0.83
CA THR A 122 5.84 -10.38 -1.81
C THR A 122 5.26 -8.98 -2.01
N ARG A 123 4.98 -8.23 -0.94
CA ARG A 123 4.52 -6.85 -1.05
C ARG A 123 5.51 -5.96 -1.79
N SER A 124 6.80 -6.05 -1.46
CA SER A 124 7.84 -5.23 -2.10
C SER A 124 7.92 -5.49 -3.60
N SER A 125 7.80 -6.74 -4.04
CA SER A 125 7.80 -7.08 -5.47
C SER A 125 6.58 -6.50 -6.21
N TRP A 126 5.41 -6.46 -5.57
CA TRP A 126 4.19 -5.84 -6.14
C TRP A 126 4.34 -4.33 -6.34
N PHE A 127 5.00 -3.64 -5.41
CA PHE A 127 5.15 -2.19 -5.47
C PHE A 127 6.34 -1.73 -6.33
N ALA A 128 7.34 -2.58 -6.56
CA ALA A 128 8.57 -2.19 -7.27
C ALA A 128 8.30 -1.54 -8.65
N GLU A 129 7.35 -2.07 -9.42
CA GLU A 129 6.98 -1.49 -10.72
C GLU A 129 6.26 -0.15 -10.58
N VAL A 130 5.40 -0.02 -9.58
CA VAL A 130 4.69 1.23 -9.29
C VAL A 130 5.69 2.30 -8.84
N GLU A 131 6.60 1.94 -7.94
CA GLU A 131 7.66 2.82 -7.45
C GLU A 131 8.54 3.32 -8.60
N ARG A 132 8.95 2.43 -9.50
CA ARG A 132 9.74 2.78 -10.69
C ARG A 132 8.99 3.77 -11.57
N ARG A 133 7.72 3.52 -11.88
CA ARG A 133 6.91 4.41 -12.72
C ARG A 133 6.60 5.74 -12.05
N MET A 134 6.43 5.78 -10.74
CA MET A 134 6.30 7.03 -9.99
C MET A 134 7.61 7.83 -10.04
N ALA A 135 8.77 7.19 -9.92
CA ALA A 135 10.06 7.83 -10.06
C ALA A 135 10.28 8.40 -11.46
N GLU A 136 9.87 7.69 -12.50
CA GLU A 136 9.90 8.19 -13.89
C GLU A 136 9.01 9.42 -14.06
N GLU A 137 7.82 9.45 -13.48
CA GLU A 137 6.93 10.62 -13.55
C GLU A 137 7.51 11.81 -12.77
N ILE A 138 8.11 11.57 -11.60
CA ILE A 138 8.79 12.62 -10.84
C ILE A 138 9.98 13.18 -11.65
N ALA A 139 10.79 12.30 -12.24
CA ALA A 139 11.89 12.70 -13.11
C ALA A 139 11.42 13.57 -14.28
N ARG A 140 10.33 13.18 -14.94
CA ARG A 140 9.70 13.97 -16.02
C ARG A 140 9.27 15.36 -15.53
N ARG A 141 8.62 15.47 -14.37
CA ARG A 141 8.17 16.75 -13.79
C ARG A 141 9.32 17.67 -13.38
N THR A 142 10.43 17.09 -12.96
CA THR A 142 11.59 17.84 -12.45
C THR A 142 12.69 18.07 -13.49
N GLY A 143 12.60 17.45 -14.68
CA GLY A 143 13.63 17.49 -15.70
C GLY A 143 14.89 16.69 -15.36
N LEU A 144 14.79 15.72 -14.44
CA LEU A 144 15.88 14.84 -14.00
C LEU A 144 15.89 13.52 -14.76
N ASP A 145 17.01 12.77 -14.68
CA ASP A 145 17.13 11.42 -15.25
C ASP A 145 16.84 10.38 -14.17
N PRO A 146 15.84 9.49 -14.35
CA PRO A 146 15.47 8.52 -13.33
C PRO A 146 16.54 7.43 -13.10
N GLY A 147 17.50 7.26 -14.03
CA GLY A 147 18.60 6.29 -13.91
C GLY A 147 19.90 6.86 -13.38
N LEU A 148 20.07 8.19 -13.40
CA LEU A 148 21.29 8.87 -12.99
C LEU A 148 21.11 9.71 -11.72
N ASP A 149 19.94 10.28 -11.53
CA ASP A 149 19.66 11.17 -10.39
C ASP A 149 18.99 10.39 -9.25
N VAL A 150 19.52 10.57 -8.03
CA VAL A 150 18.97 9.89 -6.83
C VAL A 150 17.62 10.45 -6.40
N TYR A 151 17.32 11.71 -6.77
CA TYR A 151 16.16 12.45 -6.28
C TYR A 151 14.81 11.76 -6.57
N PRO A 152 14.50 11.32 -7.81
CA PRO A 152 13.20 10.72 -8.10
C PRO A 152 12.91 9.48 -7.27
N ALA A 153 13.86 8.55 -7.18
CA ALA A 153 13.70 7.31 -6.41
C ALA A 153 13.64 7.58 -4.89
N LEU A 154 14.47 8.52 -4.40
CA LEU A 154 14.48 8.92 -2.99
C LEU A 154 13.15 9.52 -2.56
N VAL A 155 12.57 10.40 -3.38
CA VAL A 155 11.28 11.04 -3.10
C VAL A 155 10.14 10.01 -3.05
N VAL A 156 10.11 9.05 -3.98
CA VAL A 156 9.14 7.94 -3.94
C VAL A 156 9.29 7.12 -2.66
N SER A 157 10.51 6.73 -2.33
CA SER A 157 10.80 5.94 -1.12
C SER A 157 10.42 6.69 0.15
N ALA A 158 10.69 8.00 0.23
CA ALA A 158 10.31 8.84 1.35
C ALA A 158 8.79 8.96 1.48
N THR A 159 8.07 9.11 0.36
CA THR A 159 6.60 9.20 0.29
C THR A 159 5.95 7.91 0.83
N ILE A 160 6.40 6.76 0.34
CA ILE A 160 5.89 5.45 0.80
C ILE A 160 6.29 5.19 2.25
N GLY A 161 7.50 5.60 2.64
CA GLY A 161 7.98 5.56 4.01
C GLY A 161 7.12 6.38 4.97
N ALA A 162 6.71 7.59 4.58
CA ALA A 162 5.84 8.46 5.35
C ALA A 162 4.48 7.79 5.63
N LEU A 163 3.83 7.22 4.60
CA LEU A 163 2.59 6.48 4.77
C LEU A 163 2.76 5.29 5.73
N ARG A 164 3.81 4.49 5.53
CA ARG A 164 4.08 3.32 6.37
C ARG A 164 4.28 3.72 7.84
N VAL A 165 5.11 4.72 8.11
CA VAL A 165 5.38 5.20 9.48
C VAL A 165 4.12 5.78 10.12
N ALA A 166 3.31 6.55 9.38
CA ALA A 166 2.04 7.06 9.88
C ALA A 166 1.09 5.94 10.29
N ILE A 167 0.99 4.88 9.48
CA ILE A 167 0.18 3.68 9.78
C ILE A 167 0.73 2.96 11.02
N ASP A 168 2.03 2.73 11.11
CA ASP A 168 2.66 2.05 12.25
C ASP A 168 2.37 2.80 13.56
N VAL A 169 2.63 4.12 13.59
CA VAL A 169 2.37 4.97 14.76
C VAL A 169 0.88 5.01 15.12
N TRP A 170 0.00 5.08 14.12
CA TRP A 170 -1.45 5.07 14.36
C TRP A 170 -1.92 3.76 15.01
N GLN A 171 -1.38 2.62 14.57
CA GLN A 171 -1.68 1.32 15.15
C GLN A 171 -1.13 1.20 16.58
N GLU A 172 0.11 1.64 16.84
CA GLU A 172 0.72 1.64 18.17
C GLU A 172 -0.07 2.50 19.18
N ARG A 173 -0.68 3.59 18.71
CA ARG A 173 -1.60 4.44 19.49
C ARG A 173 -3.00 3.83 19.68
N GLY A 174 -3.20 2.57 19.33
CA GLY A 174 -4.50 1.90 19.43
C GLY A 174 -5.53 2.44 18.43
N ARG A 175 -5.09 3.01 17.32
CA ARG A 175 -5.92 3.62 16.27
C ARG A 175 -6.73 4.84 16.76
N THR A 176 -6.19 5.56 17.73
CA THR A 176 -6.78 6.80 18.23
C THR A 176 -6.33 8.01 17.41
N GLY A 177 -7.26 8.92 17.15
CA GLY A 177 -7.01 10.08 16.29
C GLY A 177 -7.12 9.75 14.79
N ALA A 178 -6.96 10.76 13.97
CA ALA A 178 -7.02 10.66 12.51
C ALA A 178 -5.67 10.22 11.93
N LEU A 179 -5.68 9.22 11.05
CA LEU A 179 -4.49 8.78 10.32
C LEU A 179 -3.95 9.91 9.43
N GLU A 180 -4.84 10.72 8.88
CA GLU A 180 -4.53 11.88 8.05
C GLU A 180 -3.60 12.86 8.77
N THR A 181 -3.85 13.12 10.06
CA THR A 181 -2.98 14.01 10.87
C THR A 181 -1.55 13.47 10.95
N LEU A 182 -1.37 12.16 11.12
CA LEU A 182 -0.04 11.55 11.17
C LEU A 182 0.67 11.58 9.82
N ILE A 183 -0.10 11.49 8.72
CA ILE A 183 0.42 11.66 7.37
C ILE A 183 0.89 13.12 7.19
N ASP A 184 0.08 14.09 7.58
CA ASP A 184 0.45 15.51 7.50
C ASP A 184 1.71 15.79 8.33
N ASP A 185 1.78 15.31 9.56
CA ASP A 185 2.97 15.43 10.42
C ASP A 185 4.22 14.84 9.74
N ALA A 186 4.09 13.66 9.10
CA ALA A 186 5.22 13.02 8.41
C ALA A 186 5.68 13.85 7.20
N PHE A 187 4.76 14.41 6.43
CA PHE A 187 5.10 15.27 5.29
C PHE A 187 5.70 16.60 5.74
N ASP A 188 5.25 17.17 6.86
CA ASP A 188 5.83 18.38 7.42
C ASP A 188 7.29 18.14 7.87
N VAL A 189 7.59 16.97 8.45
CA VAL A 189 8.97 16.56 8.77
C VAL A 189 9.82 16.44 7.52
N LEU A 190 9.29 15.86 6.43
CA LEU A 190 9.99 15.78 5.15
C LEU A 190 10.25 17.17 4.55
N ALA A 191 9.26 18.06 4.60
CA ALA A 191 9.36 19.44 4.12
C ALA A 191 10.46 20.24 4.83
N GLN A 192 10.67 19.98 6.13
CA GLN A 192 11.66 20.61 6.97
C GLN A 192 13.06 19.97 6.88
N GLY A 193 13.28 19.02 5.99
CA GLY A 193 14.55 18.32 5.82
C GLY A 193 14.91 17.40 6.98
N LEU A 194 13.91 16.72 7.55
CA LEU A 194 14.04 15.75 8.65
C LEU A 194 14.58 16.36 9.97
N GLN A 195 14.35 17.65 10.20
CA GLN A 195 14.72 18.28 11.46
C GLN A 195 13.82 17.76 12.61
N VAL A 196 14.41 17.65 13.81
CA VAL A 196 13.64 17.25 15.00
C VAL A 196 12.56 18.31 15.29
N PRO A 197 11.26 17.93 15.37
CA PRO A 197 10.21 18.90 15.71
C PRO A 197 10.46 19.54 17.06
N HIS A 198 10.39 20.86 17.13
CA HIS A 198 10.66 21.63 18.36
C HIS A 198 9.81 21.21 19.57
N SER A 199 8.60 20.65 19.33
CA SER A 199 7.72 20.13 20.38
C SER A 199 8.26 18.88 21.09
N VAL A 200 9.19 18.14 20.49
CA VAL A 200 9.80 16.93 21.08
C VAL A 200 11.06 17.28 21.85
N ALA A 201 11.81 18.32 21.44
CA ALA A 201 12.98 18.79 22.15
C ALA A 201 12.67 19.28 23.57
N SER A 202 11.43 19.71 23.85
CA SER A 202 10.99 20.19 25.17
C SER A 202 10.55 19.07 26.14
N ARG A 203 10.47 17.80 25.69
CA ARG A 203 10.10 16.65 26.55
C ARG A 203 11.28 15.87 27.13
N ALA A 204 12.50 16.26 26.79
CA ALA A 204 13.74 15.56 27.19
C ALA A 204 14.52 16.30 28.30
N VAL A 205 13.86 17.19 29.07
CA VAL A 205 14.42 17.86 30.27
C VAL A 205 13.65 17.46 31.50
#